data_52b7f9b18e3460cd4969fd1bd255bf6e
#
_entry.id   52b7f9b18e3460cd4969fd1bd255bf6e
#
_cell.length_a   1.000
_cell.length_b   1.000
_cell.length_c   1.000
_cell.angle_alpha   90.00
_cell.angle_beta   90.00
_cell.angle_gamma   90.00
#
_symmetry.space_group_name_H-M   'P 1'
#
loop_
_entity.id
_entity.type
_entity.pdbx_description
1 polymer ?
#
loop_
_entity_poly.entity_id
_entity_poly.type
_entity_poly.pdbx_seq_one_letter_code
_entity_poly.pdbx_strand_id
1 'polypeptide(L)'
;MRKDSLSKSGKRRGFVSVVSPFYNETDIIVTAATRMIESLNRGFADWEFILVDDGSTDDSLDKLKGCISELGNPKIKVLSYQPNMGRCRALKTGIDAASADIIITTEADLSWGEDIVERLHDALADYPDRDFVIASPHLAEGGFNEVPFSRVCLSQGGNRLIGWFFDSGVSMHTGMTRAYRRSVIQPLKITSYDKEFHLEVLLKLRTLGYRVAEIPTVLSWEVRRSKGTIQPKSNLFTRRMMRTISSHLLFLAIGQPMRYFGAVSVITMLTAIGFVFAGLWNFVTGGVAANFILMAGLLALFSVVFLGFSVVFTQLRELSAASWSDGKGSAADHMPVRAWQLEKISK
;
A
#
# COMPACT_ATOMS: atom_id res chain seq x y z
N MET A 1 -19.35 21.85 -15.64
CA MET A 1 -20.18 20.87 -16.38
C MET A 1 -19.85 19.48 -15.80
N ARG A 2 -20.74 18.92 -14.99
CA ARG A 2 -20.64 17.55 -14.46
C ARG A 2 -20.90 16.58 -15.61
N LYS A 3 -19.92 15.81 -16.04
CA LYS A 3 -20.14 14.68 -16.95
C LYS A 3 -20.75 13.54 -16.13
N ASP A 4 -21.90 13.07 -16.61
CA ASP A 4 -22.66 11.99 -16.03
C ASP A 4 -21.82 10.72 -15.84
N SER A 5 -21.95 10.13 -14.66
CA SER A 5 -21.23 8.95 -14.16
C SER A 5 -21.76 7.61 -14.70
N LEU A 6 -22.30 7.61 -15.91
CA LEU A 6 -22.69 6.36 -16.59
C LEU A 6 -21.44 5.72 -17.23
N SER A 7 -21.31 4.40 -17.17
CA SER A 7 -20.32 3.68 -17.99
C SER A 7 -20.49 4.11 -19.46
N LYS A 8 -19.44 4.04 -20.26
CA LYS A 8 -19.47 4.39 -21.69
C LYS A 8 -20.62 3.73 -22.48
N SER A 9 -21.27 2.73 -21.89
CA SER A 9 -22.41 1.98 -22.46
C SER A 9 -23.78 2.39 -21.93
N GLY A 10 -23.91 3.38 -21.05
CA GLY A 10 -25.20 3.77 -20.42
C GLY A 10 -25.77 2.73 -19.43
N LYS A 11 -25.05 1.66 -19.14
CA LYS A 11 -25.44 0.59 -18.22
C LYS A 11 -24.77 0.81 -16.87
N ARG A 12 -25.51 0.56 -15.75
CA ARG A 12 -24.91 0.52 -14.43
C ARG A 12 -23.85 -0.58 -14.34
N ARG A 13 -22.75 -0.32 -13.65
CA ARG A 13 -21.68 -1.28 -13.38
C ARG A 13 -22.21 -2.48 -12.61
N GLY A 14 -21.54 -3.62 -12.76
CA GLY A 14 -21.91 -4.87 -12.09
C GLY A 14 -21.68 -4.83 -10.57
N PHE A 15 -21.57 -6.01 -9.95
CA PHE A 15 -21.38 -6.17 -8.52
C PHE A 15 -19.93 -5.85 -8.12
N VAL A 16 -19.76 -5.03 -7.07
CA VAL A 16 -18.45 -4.61 -6.53
C VAL A 16 -18.43 -4.71 -5.00
N SER A 17 -17.31 -5.14 -4.44
CA SER A 17 -17.02 -5.05 -3.00
C SER A 17 -16.10 -3.86 -2.75
N VAL A 18 -16.51 -2.94 -1.88
CA VAL A 18 -15.68 -1.82 -1.43
C VAL A 18 -15.24 -2.07 0.00
N VAL A 19 -13.94 -2.00 0.26
CA VAL A 19 -13.34 -2.24 1.57
C VAL A 19 -12.70 -0.96 2.08
N SER A 20 -13.09 -0.50 3.26
CA SER A 20 -12.59 0.73 3.85
C SER A 20 -12.27 0.53 5.33
N PRO A 21 -10.99 0.54 5.73
CA PRO A 21 -10.60 0.48 7.13
C PRO A 21 -10.73 1.84 7.78
N PHE A 22 -11.06 1.87 9.06
CA PHE A 22 -11.07 3.10 9.87
C PHE A 22 -10.54 2.85 11.29
N TYR A 23 -10.03 3.89 11.90
CA TYR A 23 -9.55 3.89 13.30
C TYR A 23 -9.61 5.29 13.88
N ASN A 24 -10.42 5.50 14.92
CA ASN A 24 -10.59 6.79 15.60
C ASN A 24 -10.94 7.93 14.63
N GLU A 25 -11.99 7.74 13.85
CA GLU A 25 -12.46 8.68 12.82
C GLU A 25 -13.87 9.23 13.15
N THR A 26 -14.16 9.42 14.44
CA THR A 26 -15.47 9.85 14.98
C THR A 26 -16.07 11.06 14.22
N ASP A 27 -15.22 11.99 13.77
CA ASP A 27 -15.69 13.24 13.14
C ASP A 27 -16.10 13.09 11.68
N ILE A 28 -15.58 12.06 10.99
CA ILE A 28 -15.74 11.94 9.54
C ILE A 28 -16.43 10.66 9.08
N ILE A 29 -16.35 9.58 9.88
CA ILE A 29 -16.74 8.23 9.44
C ILE A 29 -18.18 8.15 8.94
N VAL A 30 -19.13 8.76 9.66
CA VAL A 30 -20.56 8.75 9.27
C VAL A 30 -20.77 9.51 7.97
N THR A 31 -20.22 10.73 7.85
CA THR A 31 -20.36 11.55 6.65
C THR A 31 -19.72 10.87 5.44
N ALA A 32 -18.52 10.31 5.62
CA ALA A 32 -17.81 9.64 4.55
C ALA A 32 -18.51 8.36 4.11
N ALA A 33 -19.01 7.56 5.06
CA ALA A 33 -19.77 6.35 4.75
C ALA A 33 -21.06 6.68 3.97
N THR A 34 -21.82 7.70 4.41
CA THR A 34 -23.04 8.12 3.71
C THR A 34 -22.79 8.56 2.28
N ARG A 35 -21.77 9.41 2.04
CA ARG A 35 -21.40 9.85 0.68
C ARG A 35 -20.93 8.69 -0.20
N MET A 36 -20.17 7.76 0.36
CA MET A 36 -19.75 6.55 -0.37
C MET A 36 -20.97 5.69 -0.76
N ILE A 37 -21.92 5.48 0.15
CA ILE A 37 -23.15 4.75 -0.13
C ILE A 37 -23.96 5.43 -1.23
N GLU A 38 -24.08 6.75 -1.21
CA GLU A 38 -24.76 7.50 -2.27
C GLU A 38 -24.06 7.33 -3.64
N SER A 39 -22.73 7.38 -3.66
CA SER A 39 -21.95 7.13 -4.87
C SER A 39 -22.18 5.71 -5.41
N LEU A 40 -22.10 4.70 -4.55
CA LEU A 40 -22.33 3.30 -4.92
C LEU A 40 -23.76 3.08 -5.46
N ASN A 41 -24.76 3.68 -4.84
CA ASN A 41 -26.15 3.60 -5.31
C ASN A 41 -26.34 4.23 -6.70
N ARG A 42 -25.58 5.28 -7.03
CA ARG A 42 -25.63 5.92 -8.35
C ARG A 42 -24.88 5.12 -9.41
N GLY A 43 -23.70 4.59 -9.06
CA GLY A 43 -22.74 4.04 -10.02
C GLY A 43 -22.91 2.57 -10.34
N PHE A 44 -23.49 1.76 -9.43
CA PHE A 44 -23.51 0.31 -9.52
C PHE A 44 -24.92 -0.27 -9.48
N ALA A 45 -25.11 -1.39 -10.18
CA ALA A 45 -26.37 -2.15 -10.12
C ALA A 45 -26.47 -2.90 -8.78
N ASP A 46 -25.33 -3.45 -8.33
CA ASP A 46 -25.21 -4.11 -7.04
C ASP A 46 -23.84 -3.82 -6.43
N TRP A 47 -23.77 -3.82 -5.08
CA TRP A 47 -22.55 -3.51 -4.35
C TRP A 47 -22.63 -4.01 -2.90
N GLU A 48 -21.48 -4.21 -2.28
CA GLU A 48 -21.34 -4.32 -0.84
C GLU A 48 -20.27 -3.36 -0.34
N PHE A 49 -20.51 -2.76 0.82
CA PHE A 49 -19.56 -1.87 1.47
C PHE A 49 -19.13 -2.45 2.81
N ILE A 50 -17.85 -2.79 2.92
CA ILE A 50 -17.26 -3.45 4.07
C ILE A 50 -16.39 -2.45 4.81
N LEU A 51 -16.90 -1.96 5.93
CA LEU A 51 -16.21 -1.06 6.84
C LEU A 51 -15.53 -1.88 7.93
N VAL A 52 -14.23 -1.71 8.12
CA VAL A 52 -13.46 -2.48 9.09
C VAL A 52 -12.87 -1.56 10.15
N ASP A 53 -13.37 -1.68 11.37
CA ASP A 53 -12.84 -1.00 12.53
C ASP A 53 -11.57 -1.67 13.03
N ASP A 54 -10.45 -0.95 12.96
CA ASP A 54 -9.13 -1.39 13.44
C ASP A 54 -8.97 -1.18 14.95
N GLY A 55 -9.99 -1.53 15.72
CA GLY A 55 -9.94 -1.44 17.18
C GLY A 55 -10.03 -0.01 17.69
N SER A 56 -10.96 0.79 17.21
CA SER A 56 -11.18 2.16 17.68
C SER A 56 -11.44 2.23 19.18
N THR A 57 -10.92 3.27 19.82
CA THR A 57 -11.07 3.56 21.24
C THR A 57 -11.98 4.77 21.50
N ASP A 58 -12.44 5.41 20.44
CA ASP A 58 -13.41 6.51 20.46
C ASP A 58 -14.82 6.02 20.05
N ASP A 59 -15.77 6.95 19.86
CA ASP A 59 -17.15 6.66 19.50
C ASP A 59 -17.36 6.32 18.01
N SER A 60 -16.30 6.17 17.22
CA SER A 60 -16.39 5.94 15.75
C SER A 60 -17.26 4.75 15.40
N LEU A 61 -17.03 3.62 16.06
CA LEU A 61 -17.75 2.37 15.79
C LEU A 61 -19.23 2.49 16.15
N ASP A 62 -19.54 3.08 17.31
CA ASP A 62 -20.91 3.18 17.80
C ASP A 62 -21.74 4.18 16.97
N LYS A 63 -21.17 5.32 16.61
CA LYS A 63 -21.80 6.27 15.69
C LYS A 63 -22.06 5.67 14.31
N LEU A 64 -21.09 4.93 13.78
CA LEU A 64 -21.25 4.26 12.49
C LEU A 64 -22.37 3.20 12.56
N LYS A 65 -22.40 2.36 13.59
CA LYS A 65 -23.46 1.37 13.79
C LYS A 65 -24.83 1.99 13.91
N GLY A 66 -24.96 3.09 14.66
CA GLY A 66 -26.21 3.86 14.76
C GLY A 66 -26.72 4.32 13.39
N CYS A 67 -25.86 4.98 12.63
CA CYS A 67 -26.18 5.45 11.27
C CYS A 67 -26.60 4.31 10.33
N ILE A 68 -25.86 3.19 10.34
CA ILE A 68 -26.17 2.04 9.47
C ILE A 68 -27.48 1.36 9.89
N SER A 69 -27.78 1.29 11.19
CA SER A 69 -29.05 0.78 11.68
C SER A 69 -30.24 1.60 11.18
N GLU A 70 -30.10 2.92 11.18
CA GLU A 70 -31.13 3.83 10.64
C GLU A 70 -31.33 3.65 9.12
N LEU A 71 -30.24 3.41 8.38
CA LEU A 71 -30.29 3.18 6.94
C LEU A 71 -30.93 1.82 6.56
N GLY A 72 -30.87 0.82 7.44
CA GLY A 72 -31.46 -0.50 7.22
C GLY A 72 -30.96 -1.23 5.98
N ASN A 73 -29.77 -0.92 5.47
CA ASN A 73 -29.25 -1.44 4.21
C ASN A 73 -28.37 -2.69 4.41
N PRO A 74 -28.82 -3.89 3.98
CA PRO A 74 -28.07 -5.14 4.19
C PRO A 74 -26.78 -5.25 3.36
N LYS A 75 -26.54 -4.32 2.41
CA LYS A 75 -25.30 -4.27 1.61
C LYS A 75 -24.10 -3.72 2.38
N ILE A 76 -24.33 -3.19 3.58
CA ILE A 76 -23.30 -2.62 4.41
C ILE A 76 -22.91 -3.62 5.49
N LYS A 77 -21.62 -3.94 5.55
CA LYS A 77 -21.03 -4.82 6.56
C LYS A 77 -20.07 -4.02 7.44
N VAL A 78 -20.19 -4.14 8.75
CA VAL A 78 -19.22 -3.59 9.70
C VAL A 78 -18.53 -4.74 10.40
N LEU A 79 -17.23 -4.80 10.27
CA LEU A 79 -16.35 -5.76 10.97
C LEU A 79 -15.56 -4.99 12.01
N SER A 80 -15.33 -5.58 13.17
CA SER A 80 -14.46 -4.98 14.17
C SER A 80 -13.72 -6.05 14.97
N TYR A 81 -12.57 -5.67 15.52
CA TYR A 81 -11.77 -6.47 16.41
C TYR A 81 -10.99 -5.57 17.38
N GLN A 82 -10.47 -6.16 18.44
CA GLN A 82 -9.61 -5.53 19.44
C GLN A 82 -8.39 -6.42 19.70
N PRO A 83 -7.22 -5.86 19.99
CA PRO A 83 -6.84 -4.45 19.96
C PRO A 83 -6.57 -3.93 18.54
N ASN A 84 -6.20 -2.64 18.40
CA ASN A 84 -5.69 -2.09 17.14
C ASN A 84 -4.49 -2.90 16.64
N MET A 85 -4.59 -3.42 15.42
CA MET A 85 -3.57 -4.25 14.78
C MET A 85 -2.96 -3.60 13.53
N GLY A 86 -3.40 -2.40 13.20
CA GLY A 86 -2.93 -1.65 12.05
C GLY A 86 -3.83 -1.76 10.83
N ARG A 87 -3.89 -0.67 10.09
CA ARG A 87 -4.75 -0.48 8.92
C ARG A 87 -4.69 -1.63 7.91
N CYS A 88 -3.52 -2.24 7.75
CA CYS A 88 -3.33 -3.30 6.75
C CYS A 88 -3.94 -4.62 7.19
N ARG A 89 -4.02 -4.89 8.50
CA ARG A 89 -4.81 -6.01 9.04
C ARG A 89 -6.29 -5.81 8.76
N ALA A 90 -6.80 -4.60 8.97
CA ALA A 90 -8.18 -4.26 8.66
C ALA A 90 -8.49 -4.43 7.17
N LEU A 91 -7.59 -4.00 6.28
CA LEU A 91 -7.72 -4.22 4.84
C LEU A 91 -7.82 -5.72 4.50
N LYS A 92 -6.91 -6.54 5.03
CA LYS A 92 -6.94 -8.00 4.79
C LYS A 92 -8.23 -8.62 5.28
N THR A 93 -8.69 -8.25 6.49
CA THR A 93 -9.98 -8.70 7.05
C THR A 93 -11.16 -8.36 6.12
N GLY A 94 -11.21 -7.14 5.60
CA GLY A 94 -12.25 -6.72 4.68
C GLY A 94 -12.16 -7.41 3.32
N ILE A 95 -10.96 -7.59 2.77
CA ILE A 95 -10.73 -8.32 1.52
C ILE A 95 -11.20 -9.77 1.64
N ASP A 96 -10.93 -10.44 2.76
CA ASP A 96 -11.35 -11.83 2.98
C ASP A 96 -12.88 -11.97 3.12
N ALA A 97 -13.55 -10.94 3.63
CA ALA A 97 -15.01 -10.90 3.75
C ALA A 97 -15.72 -10.46 2.47
N ALA A 98 -15.00 -10.03 1.45
CA ALA A 98 -15.55 -9.55 0.19
C ALA A 98 -16.01 -10.70 -0.71
N SER A 99 -17.15 -10.51 -1.40
CA SER A 99 -17.79 -11.55 -2.21
C SER A 99 -17.88 -11.24 -3.70
N ALA A 100 -17.74 -9.95 -4.11
CA ALA A 100 -17.75 -9.57 -5.52
C ALA A 100 -16.45 -9.99 -6.25
N ASP A 101 -16.53 -10.13 -7.57
CA ASP A 101 -15.37 -10.48 -8.40
C ASP A 101 -14.34 -9.35 -8.49
N ILE A 102 -14.77 -8.11 -8.30
CA ILE A 102 -13.89 -6.93 -8.19
C ILE A 102 -13.97 -6.40 -6.76
N ILE A 103 -12.80 -6.32 -6.11
CA ILE A 103 -12.64 -5.79 -4.77
C ILE A 103 -11.88 -4.46 -4.88
N ILE A 104 -12.44 -3.40 -4.32
CA ILE A 104 -11.82 -2.09 -4.31
C ILE A 104 -11.54 -1.69 -2.86
N THR A 105 -10.28 -1.39 -2.58
CA THR A 105 -9.85 -0.84 -1.30
C THR A 105 -9.72 0.67 -1.41
N THR A 106 -10.20 1.43 -0.42
CA THR A 106 -10.08 2.90 -0.40
C THR A 106 -10.06 3.44 1.03
N GLU A 107 -9.62 4.68 1.20
CA GLU A 107 -9.65 5.37 2.48
C GLU A 107 -11.08 5.81 2.82
N ALA A 108 -11.43 5.76 4.12
CA ALA A 108 -12.76 6.13 4.60
C ALA A 108 -12.99 7.66 4.66
N ASP A 109 -12.01 8.48 4.27
CA ASP A 109 -12.04 9.94 4.40
C ASP A 109 -12.38 10.69 3.10
N LEU A 110 -12.71 9.95 2.02
CA LEU A 110 -13.01 10.49 0.69
C LEU A 110 -11.89 11.33 0.06
N SER A 111 -10.64 11.15 0.52
CA SER A 111 -9.49 11.93 0.03
C SER A 111 -9.18 11.72 -1.46
N TRP A 112 -9.75 10.70 -2.09
CA TRP A 112 -9.60 10.37 -3.51
C TRP A 112 -10.79 10.76 -4.40
N GLY A 113 -11.77 11.47 -3.84
CA GLY A 113 -13.01 11.82 -4.52
C GLY A 113 -14.09 10.74 -4.44
N GLU A 114 -15.34 11.13 -4.68
CA GLU A 114 -16.49 10.23 -4.59
C GLU A 114 -16.57 9.24 -5.77
N ASP A 115 -15.95 9.56 -6.90
CA ASP A 115 -15.96 8.76 -8.14
C ASP A 115 -14.82 7.75 -8.22
N ILE A 116 -13.98 7.67 -7.21
CA ILE A 116 -12.77 6.81 -7.26
C ILE A 116 -13.10 5.34 -7.45
N VAL A 117 -14.16 4.85 -6.81
CA VAL A 117 -14.59 3.46 -6.92
C VAL A 117 -15.02 3.15 -8.34
N GLU A 118 -15.79 4.03 -8.96
CA GLU A 118 -16.25 3.89 -10.34
C GLU A 118 -15.08 3.87 -11.32
N ARG A 119 -14.15 4.80 -11.17
CA ARG A 119 -12.95 4.92 -12.03
C ARG A 119 -12.04 3.70 -11.93
N LEU A 120 -11.83 3.19 -10.73
CA LEU A 120 -11.03 1.98 -10.51
C LEU A 120 -11.72 0.73 -11.08
N HIS A 121 -13.05 0.62 -10.89
CA HIS A 121 -13.83 -0.47 -11.45
C HIS A 121 -13.76 -0.47 -12.98
N ASP A 122 -14.01 0.67 -13.62
CA ASP A 122 -13.99 0.80 -15.09
C ASP A 122 -12.59 0.49 -15.64
N ALA A 123 -11.54 1.00 -15.00
CA ALA A 123 -10.17 0.71 -15.41
C ALA A 123 -9.84 -0.79 -15.37
N LEU A 124 -10.38 -1.54 -14.38
CA LEU A 124 -10.17 -2.99 -14.32
C LEU A 124 -11.08 -3.76 -15.28
N ALA A 125 -12.29 -3.26 -15.55
CA ALA A 125 -13.24 -3.84 -16.49
C ALA A 125 -12.82 -3.61 -17.96
N ASP A 126 -12.35 -2.40 -18.30
CA ASP A 126 -11.90 -2.02 -19.64
C ASP A 126 -10.59 -2.74 -20.06
N TYR A 127 -9.81 -3.22 -19.08
CA TYR A 127 -8.56 -3.94 -19.33
C TYR A 127 -8.62 -5.37 -18.78
N PRO A 128 -9.27 -6.31 -19.49
CA PRO A 128 -9.43 -7.69 -19.02
C PRO A 128 -8.10 -8.45 -18.85
N ASP A 129 -7.04 -7.97 -19.49
CA ASP A 129 -5.67 -8.46 -19.33
C ASP A 129 -4.96 -7.92 -18.10
N ARG A 130 -5.61 -7.07 -17.28
CA ARG A 130 -5.08 -6.55 -16.02
C ARG A 130 -5.73 -7.24 -14.83
N ASP A 131 -4.91 -7.48 -13.82
CA ASP A 131 -5.29 -8.23 -12.63
C ASP A 131 -5.58 -7.30 -11.45
N PHE A 132 -4.92 -6.13 -11.43
CA PHE A 132 -5.17 -5.08 -10.45
C PHE A 132 -4.81 -3.68 -10.99
N VAL A 133 -5.45 -2.67 -10.37
CA VAL A 133 -5.30 -1.25 -10.75
C VAL A 133 -4.98 -0.43 -9.51
N ILE A 134 -4.09 0.53 -9.63
CA ILE A 134 -3.65 1.42 -8.56
C ILE A 134 -4.07 2.86 -8.89
N ALA A 135 -4.65 3.56 -7.94
CA ALA A 135 -4.87 5.00 -8.02
C ALA A 135 -3.57 5.74 -7.73
N SER A 136 -3.10 6.57 -8.66
CA SER A 136 -1.83 7.28 -8.52
C SER A 136 -1.95 8.78 -8.73
N PRO A 137 -1.52 9.60 -7.75
CA PRO A 137 -1.41 11.04 -7.90
C PRO A 137 -0.08 11.45 -8.58
N HIS A 138 0.81 10.48 -8.86
CA HIS A 138 2.13 10.73 -9.43
C HIS A 138 2.16 10.65 -10.97
N LEU A 139 1.08 10.22 -11.60
CA LEU A 139 0.93 10.24 -13.06
C LEU A 139 0.74 11.66 -13.58
N ALA A 140 1.02 11.90 -14.87
CA ALA A 140 0.99 13.22 -15.46
C ALA A 140 -0.36 13.97 -15.31
N GLU A 141 -1.49 13.22 -15.36
CA GLU A 141 -2.84 13.76 -15.16
C GLU A 141 -3.33 13.63 -13.70
N GLY A 142 -2.47 13.16 -12.80
CA GLY A 142 -2.73 13.07 -11.36
C GLY A 142 -2.28 14.34 -10.63
N GLY A 143 -2.51 14.38 -9.32
CA GLY A 143 -2.10 15.55 -8.55
C GLY A 143 -2.40 15.47 -7.06
N PHE A 144 -2.04 16.56 -6.38
CA PHE A 144 -2.24 16.74 -4.95
C PHE A 144 -2.97 18.07 -4.74
N ASN A 145 -4.07 18.01 -4.01
CA ASN A 145 -4.84 19.19 -3.62
C ASN A 145 -4.82 19.35 -2.09
N GLU A 146 -4.49 20.55 -1.60
CA GLU A 146 -4.43 20.88 -0.17
C GLU A 146 -3.45 20.02 0.65
N VAL A 147 -2.55 19.26 0.00
CA VAL A 147 -1.51 18.46 0.65
C VAL A 147 -0.26 19.31 0.88
N PRO A 148 0.32 19.34 2.09
CA PRO A 148 1.55 20.09 2.36
C PRO A 148 2.70 19.69 1.42
N PHE A 149 3.39 20.68 0.84
CA PHE A 149 4.46 20.47 -0.15
C PHE A 149 5.56 19.50 0.35
N SER A 150 5.95 19.60 1.63
CA SER A 150 6.94 18.69 2.22
C SER A 150 6.50 17.21 2.17
N ARG A 151 5.20 16.94 2.29
CA ARG A 151 4.66 15.58 2.18
C ARG A 151 4.58 15.12 0.73
N VAL A 152 4.28 16.02 -0.20
CA VAL A 152 4.31 15.72 -1.63
C VAL A 152 5.74 15.31 -2.02
N CYS A 153 6.75 16.12 -1.66
CA CYS A 153 8.15 15.81 -1.94
C CYS A 153 8.60 14.48 -1.32
N LEU A 154 8.22 14.24 -0.07
CA LEU A 154 8.55 12.98 0.62
C LEU A 154 7.87 11.77 -0.06
N SER A 155 6.60 11.90 -0.46
CA SER A 155 5.87 10.86 -1.18
C SER A 155 6.46 10.59 -2.55
N GLN A 156 6.76 11.64 -3.33
CA GLN A 156 7.37 11.51 -4.65
C GLN A 156 8.77 10.89 -4.57
N GLY A 157 9.63 11.42 -3.68
CA GLY A 157 10.97 10.90 -3.47
C GLY A 157 10.98 9.45 -2.99
N GLY A 158 10.13 9.12 -2.03
CA GLY A 158 9.99 7.76 -1.51
C GLY A 158 9.49 6.78 -2.58
N ASN A 159 8.43 7.11 -3.31
CA ASN A 159 7.93 6.26 -4.38
C ASN A 159 8.93 6.11 -5.53
N ARG A 160 9.68 7.18 -5.88
CA ARG A 160 10.72 7.11 -6.92
C ARG A 160 11.88 6.21 -6.51
N LEU A 161 12.31 6.31 -5.24
CA LEU A 161 13.35 5.45 -4.68
C LEU A 161 12.91 3.97 -4.69
N ILE A 162 11.70 3.70 -4.19
CA ILE A 162 11.12 2.36 -4.20
C ILE A 162 11.01 1.85 -5.64
N GLY A 163 10.51 2.66 -6.58
CA GLY A 163 10.38 2.31 -7.99
C GLY A 163 11.70 1.92 -8.64
N TRP A 164 12.80 2.62 -8.32
CA TRP A 164 14.12 2.29 -8.81
C TRP A 164 14.59 0.90 -8.35
N PHE A 165 14.30 0.55 -7.09
CA PHE A 165 14.64 -0.78 -6.56
C PHE A 165 13.70 -1.88 -7.10
N PHE A 166 12.40 -1.63 -7.17
CA PHE A 166 11.42 -2.70 -7.49
C PHE A 166 11.23 -2.96 -8.98
N ASP A 167 11.59 -2.01 -9.85
CA ASP A 167 11.31 -2.11 -11.29
C ASP A 167 9.85 -2.52 -11.58
N SER A 168 8.96 -1.99 -10.77
CA SER A 168 7.55 -2.40 -10.77
C SER A 168 6.77 -1.83 -11.96
N GLY A 169 7.32 -0.83 -12.66
CA GLY A 169 6.65 -0.11 -13.73
C GLY A 169 5.45 0.72 -13.25
N VAL A 170 5.33 0.95 -11.92
CA VAL A 170 4.28 1.78 -11.33
C VAL A 170 4.87 2.99 -10.60
N SER A 171 4.08 4.05 -10.52
CA SER A 171 4.46 5.30 -9.87
C SER A 171 4.05 5.36 -8.39
N MET A 172 3.00 4.59 -7.99
CA MET A 172 2.47 4.56 -6.63
C MET A 172 2.61 3.17 -5.99
N HIS A 173 3.53 3.04 -5.04
CA HIS A 173 3.85 1.78 -4.38
C HIS A 173 3.10 1.60 -3.05
N THR A 174 2.88 2.69 -2.30
CA THR A 174 2.41 2.66 -0.91
C THR A 174 0.93 3.04 -0.73
N GLY A 175 0.25 3.44 -1.81
CA GLY A 175 -1.18 3.79 -1.77
C GLY A 175 -2.06 2.58 -1.53
N MET A 176 -3.11 2.76 -0.74
CA MET A 176 -4.08 1.69 -0.47
C MET A 176 -5.31 1.71 -1.38
N THR A 177 -5.52 2.79 -2.13
CA THR A 177 -6.67 2.91 -3.04
C THR A 177 -6.38 2.15 -4.33
N ARG A 178 -6.95 0.96 -4.42
CA ARG A 178 -6.67 -0.04 -5.47
C ARG A 178 -7.89 -0.87 -5.80
N ALA A 179 -7.96 -1.36 -7.03
CA ALA A 179 -8.91 -2.40 -7.43
C ALA A 179 -8.17 -3.71 -7.72
N TYR A 180 -8.76 -4.82 -7.34
CA TYR A 180 -8.21 -6.16 -7.53
C TYR A 180 -9.28 -7.11 -8.07
N ARG A 181 -8.88 -8.09 -8.88
CA ARG A 181 -9.71 -9.28 -9.09
C ARG A 181 -9.69 -10.12 -7.82
N ARG A 182 -10.86 -10.56 -7.35
CA ARG A 182 -10.99 -11.39 -6.14
C ARG A 182 -10.11 -12.64 -6.20
N SER A 183 -10.09 -13.32 -7.34
CA SER A 183 -9.27 -14.51 -7.59
C SER A 183 -7.76 -14.28 -7.46
N VAL A 184 -7.32 -13.02 -7.50
CA VAL A 184 -5.91 -12.63 -7.42
C VAL A 184 -5.52 -12.26 -5.99
N ILE A 185 -6.36 -11.49 -5.29
CA ILE A 185 -5.96 -10.93 -3.98
C ILE A 185 -6.32 -11.84 -2.80
N GLN A 186 -7.46 -12.54 -2.82
CA GLN A 186 -7.88 -13.38 -1.69
C GLN A 186 -6.95 -14.58 -1.44
N PRO A 187 -6.48 -15.32 -2.49
CA PRO A 187 -5.57 -16.45 -2.28
C PRO A 187 -4.17 -16.03 -1.85
N LEU A 188 -3.83 -14.74 -1.98
CA LEU A 188 -2.49 -14.26 -1.71
C LEU A 188 -2.17 -14.32 -0.21
N LYS A 189 -1.17 -15.12 0.16
CA LYS A 189 -0.64 -15.12 1.53
C LYS A 189 0.09 -13.82 1.81
N ILE A 190 -0.42 -13.03 2.73
CA ILE A 190 0.16 -11.76 3.16
C ILE A 190 0.66 -11.96 4.59
N THR A 191 1.92 -11.61 4.83
CA THR A 191 2.59 -11.77 6.12
C THR A 191 2.77 -10.44 6.86
N SER A 192 2.80 -9.32 6.13
CA SER A 192 2.95 -7.98 6.69
C SER A 192 1.60 -7.33 6.97
N TYR A 193 1.39 -6.87 8.19
CA TYR A 193 0.16 -6.17 8.58
C TYR A 193 0.38 -4.68 8.87
N ASP A 194 1.59 -4.16 8.65
CA ASP A 194 1.93 -2.74 8.77
C ASP A 194 2.07 -2.12 7.35
N LYS A 195 2.78 -1.02 7.24
CA LYS A 195 2.94 -0.22 6.01
C LYS A 195 3.55 -0.99 4.83
N GLU A 196 4.26 -2.06 5.11
CA GLU A 196 4.86 -2.97 4.12
C GLU A 196 3.82 -3.80 3.35
N PHE A 197 2.59 -3.92 3.85
CA PHE A 197 1.50 -4.66 3.21
C PHE A 197 1.35 -4.32 1.72
N HIS A 198 1.30 -3.03 1.39
CA HIS A 198 1.09 -2.59 0.01
C HIS A 198 2.27 -2.92 -0.91
N LEU A 199 3.49 -2.87 -0.35
CA LEU A 199 4.71 -3.27 -1.04
C LEU A 199 4.77 -4.79 -1.20
N GLU A 200 4.40 -5.54 -0.16
CA GLU A 200 4.35 -7.01 -0.21
C GLU A 200 3.35 -7.50 -1.25
N VAL A 201 2.13 -6.95 -1.25
CA VAL A 201 1.11 -7.27 -2.26
C VAL A 201 1.63 -6.99 -3.66
N LEU A 202 2.17 -5.80 -3.89
CA LEU A 202 2.71 -5.42 -5.20
C LEU A 202 3.85 -6.35 -5.65
N LEU A 203 4.80 -6.62 -4.74
CA LEU A 203 5.94 -7.51 -5.02
C LEU A 203 5.47 -8.92 -5.38
N LYS A 204 4.61 -9.51 -4.53
CA LYS A 204 4.13 -10.88 -4.73
C LYS A 204 3.33 -11.00 -6.02
N LEU A 205 2.39 -10.10 -6.27
CA LEU A 205 1.59 -10.11 -7.49
C LEU A 205 2.47 -9.98 -8.73
N ARG A 206 3.44 -9.07 -8.73
CA ARG A 206 4.39 -8.92 -9.85
C ARG A 206 5.27 -10.15 -10.04
N THR A 207 5.79 -10.74 -8.96
CA THR A 207 6.61 -11.96 -9.03
C THR A 207 5.82 -13.16 -9.55
N LEU A 208 4.53 -13.25 -9.21
CA LEU A 208 3.62 -14.28 -9.73
C LEU A 208 3.15 -14.01 -11.18
N GLY A 209 3.62 -12.92 -11.82
CA GLY A 209 3.30 -12.59 -13.22
C GLY A 209 2.02 -11.82 -13.44
N TYR A 210 1.33 -11.39 -12.37
CA TYR A 210 0.12 -10.59 -12.49
C TYR A 210 0.41 -9.20 -13.05
N ARG A 211 -0.51 -8.69 -13.88
CA ARG A 211 -0.38 -7.42 -14.59
C ARG A 211 -1.06 -6.29 -13.87
N VAL A 212 -0.35 -5.19 -13.70
CA VAL A 212 -0.83 -3.97 -13.05
C VAL A 212 -1.11 -2.87 -14.07
N ALA A 213 -2.13 -2.05 -13.78
CA ALA A 213 -2.35 -0.75 -14.40
C ALA A 213 -2.40 0.35 -13.34
N GLU A 214 -2.19 1.59 -13.74
CA GLU A 214 -2.40 2.76 -12.90
C GLU A 214 -3.38 3.71 -13.57
N ILE A 215 -4.18 4.39 -12.74
CA ILE A 215 -5.02 5.49 -13.20
C ILE A 215 -4.60 6.80 -12.53
N PRO A 216 -4.56 7.92 -13.27
CA PRO A 216 -4.27 9.21 -12.69
C PRO A 216 -5.42 9.65 -11.77
N THR A 217 -5.08 10.12 -10.57
CA THR A 217 -6.06 10.56 -9.57
C THR A 217 -5.55 11.78 -8.82
N VAL A 218 -6.46 12.55 -8.25
CA VAL A 218 -6.11 13.69 -7.38
C VAL A 218 -6.34 13.30 -5.93
N LEU A 219 -5.28 13.37 -5.12
CA LEU A 219 -5.37 13.20 -3.67
C LEU A 219 -5.66 14.55 -3.03
N SER A 220 -6.82 14.70 -2.36
CA SER A 220 -7.24 15.93 -1.71
C SER A 220 -7.35 15.76 -0.19
N TRP A 221 -6.79 16.73 0.55
CA TRP A 221 -6.91 16.80 2.01
C TRP A 221 -7.90 17.87 2.49
N GLU A 222 -8.75 18.33 1.63
CA GLU A 222 -9.72 19.38 1.93
C GLU A 222 -10.63 19.02 3.12
N VAL A 223 -11.14 17.79 3.17
CA VAL A 223 -12.00 17.31 4.26
C VAL A 223 -11.26 17.25 5.60
N ARG A 224 -9.99 16.88 5.61
CA ARG A 224 -9.15 16.86 6.82
C ARG A 224 -8.83 18.25 7.36
N ARG A 225 -8.71 19.23 6.48
CA ARG A 225 -8.40 20.62 6.84
C ARG A 225 -9.60 21.37 7.40
N SER A 226 -10.77 21.18 6.81
CA SER A 226 -12.00 21.86 7.23
C SER A 226 -12.44 21.49 8.65
N LYS A 227 -12.02 20.34 9.16
CA LYS A 227 -12.35 19.83 10.50
C LYS A 227 -11.29 20.10 11.57
N GLY A 228 -10.30 20.94 11.29
CA GLY A 228 -9.33 21.39 12.30
C GLY A 228 -8.38 20.34 12.84
N THR A 229 -8.29 19.17 12.22
CA THR A 229 -7.30 18.13 12.56
C THR A 229 -5.93 18.57 12.06
N ILE A 230 -5.37 19.59 12.71
CA ILE A 230 -3.98 20.03 12.52
C ILE A 230 -3.10 18.88 13.00
N GLN A 231 -2.59 18.12 12.05
CA GLN A 231 -1.55 17.16 12.40
C GLN A 231 -0.34 17.91 12.95
N PRO A 232 0.23 17.46 14.08
CA PRO A 232 1.39 18.10 14.66
C PRO A 232 2.49 18.20 13.58
N LYS A 233 3.21 19.33 13.55
CA LYS A 233 4.40 19.52 12.69
C LYS A 233 5.29 18.30 12.88
N SER A 234 5.30 17.38 11.94
CA SER A 234 6.17 16.22 12.01
C SER A 234 7.57 16.70 11.74
N ASN A 235 8.42 16.76 12.75
CA ASN A 235 9.85 16.90 12.53
C ASN A 235 10.29 15.77 11.61
N LEU A 236 10.99 16.09 10.52
CA LEU A 236 11.50 15.14 9.52
C LEU A 236 12.34 13.98 10.10
N PHE A 237 12.76 14.11 11.37
CA PHE A 237 13.60 13.15 12.11
C PHE A 237 12.92 12.50 13.31
N THR A 238 11.58 12.34 13.29
CA THR A 238 10.92 11.59 14.37
C THR A 238 11.31 10.13 14.35
N ARG A 239 11.46 9.51 15.56
CA ARG A 239 11.70 8.04 15.72
C ARG A 239 10.73 7.20 14.87
N ARG A 240 9.48 7.65 14.72
CA ARG A 240 8.45 6.99 13.92
C ARG A 240 8.79 7.00 12.43
N MET A 241 9.35 8.09 11.92
CA MET A 241 9.77 8.21 10.52
C MET A 241 11.01 7.38 10.24
N MET A 242 12.01 7.40 11.12
CA MET A 242 13.22 6.57 10.98
C MET A 242 12.86 5.08 10.99
N ARG A 243 11.95 4.65 11.86
CA ARG A 243 11.45 3.27 11.88
C ARG A 243 10.74 2.90 10.56
N THR A 244 9.96 3.81 9.99
CA THR A 244 9.30 3.58 8.69
C THR A 244 10.33 3.48 7.56
N ILE A 245 11.34 4.34 7.54
CA ILE A 245 12.41 4.28 6.53
C ILE A 245 13.20 2.99 6.66
N SER A 246 13.60 2.60 7.88
CA SER A 246 14.37 1.37 8.10
C SER A 246 13.57 0.11 7.73
N SER A 247 12.26 0.05 8.03
CA SER A 247 11.42 -1.07 7.62
C SER A 247 11.28 -1.16 6.09
N HIS A 248 11.11 -0.03 5.41
CA HIS A 248 11.09 -0.01 3.94
C HIS A 248 12.42 -0.43 3.32
N LEU A 249 13.55 0.03 3.87
CA LEU A 249 14.89 -0.38 3.40
C LEU A 249 15.13 -1.89 3.61
N LEU A 250 14.72 -2.42 4.76
CA LEU A 250 14.79 -3.87 5.02
C LEU A 250 13.92 -4.65 4.05
N PHE A 251 12.69 -4.16 3.79
CA PHE A 251 11.79 -4.79 2.83
C PHE A 251 12.35 -4.75 1.40
N LEU A 252 13.01 -3.65 1.01
CA LEU A 252 13.70 -3.53 -0.27
C LEU A 252 14.85 -4.54 -0.38
N ALA A 253 15.64 -4.71 0.68
CA ALA A 253 16.73 -5.67 0.72
C ALA A 253 16.25 -7.11 0.52
N ILE A 254 15.10 -7.47 1.11
CA ILE A 254 14.49 -8.80 0.98
C ILE A 254 13.78 -8.94 -0.36
N GLY A 255 13.07 -7.90 -0.80
CA GLY A 255 12.25 -7.91 -2.01
C GLY A 255 13.04 -7.91 -3.32
N GLN A 256 14.19 -7.22 -3.37
CA GLN A 256 15.09 -7.14 -4.53
C GLN A 256 16.56 -7.26 -4.10
N PRO A 257 16.97 -8.42 -3.57
CA PRO A 257 18.29 -8.57 -2.98
C PRO A 257 19.42 -8.32 -3.99
N MET A 258 19.23 -8.72 -5.25
CA MET A 258 20.21 -8.53 -6.31
C MET A 258 20.51 -7.03 -6.52
N ARG A 259 19.52 -6.18 -6.54
CA ARG A 259 19.69 -4.73 -6.71
C ARG A 259 20.26 -4.07 -5.45
N TYR A 260 19.77 -4.45 -4.27
CA TYR A 260 20.18 -3.85 -3.01
C TYR A 260 21.62 -4.22 -2.65
N PHE A 261 21.89 -5.51 -2.46
CA PHE A 261 23.23 -6.00 -2.08
C PHE A 261 24.23 -5.84 -3.22
N GLY A 262 23.80 -5.96 -4.48
CA GLY A 262 24.62 -5.70 -5.66
C GLY A 262 25.07 -4.25 -5.74
N ALA A 263 24.20 -3.27 -5.49
CA ALA A 263 24.57 -1.86 -5.45
C ALA A 263 25.57 -1.57 -4.30
N VAL A 264 25.34 -2.12 -3.12
CA VAL A 264 26.28 -1.98 -1.98
C VAL A 264 27.63 -2.60 -2.32
N SER A 265 27.65 -3.78 -2.96
CA SER A 265 28.87 -4.44 -3.43
C SER A 265 29.64 -3.55 -4.41
N VAL A 266 28.97 -2.98 -5.41
CA VAL A 266 29.63 -2.08 -6.39
C VAL A 266 30.18 -0.84 -5.72
N ILE A 267 29.41 -0.19 -4.84
CA ILE A 267 29.86 1.02 -4.11
C ILE A 267 31.11 0.70 -3.25
N THR A 268 31.09 -0.40 -2.50
CA THR A 268 32.22 -0.79 -1.66
C THR A 268 33.45 -1.13 -2.49
N MET A 269 33.27 -1.77 -3.67
CA MET A 269 34.37 -2.05 -4.58
C MET A 269 34.97 -0.77 -5.17
N LEU A 270 34.13 0.15 -5.63
CA LEU A 270 34.63 1.44 -6.15
C LEU A 270 35.38 2.25 -5.08
N THR A 271 34.88 2.20 -3.84
CA THR A 271 35.56 2.84 -2.70
C THR A 271 36.92 2.16 -2.42
N ALA A 272 36.98 0.82 -2.49
CA ALA A 272 38.22 0.05 -2.34
C ALA A 272 39.26 0.48 -3.40
N ILE A 273 38.85 0.58 -4.66
CA ILE A 273 39.69 1.06 -5.77
C ILE A 273 40.20 2.48 -5.49
N GLY A 274 39.33 3.38 -5.00
CA GLY A 274 39.73 4.73 -4.59
C GLY A 274 40.82 4.74 -3.52
N PHE A 275 40.71 3.85 -2.52
CA PHE A 275 41.74 3.68 -1.50
C PHE A 275 43.07 3.15 -2.07
N VAL A 276 43.03 2.26 -3.08
CA VAL A 276 44.25 1.82 -3.78
C VAL A 276 44.94 3.00 -4.45
N PHE A 277 44.22 3.84 -5.20
CA PHE A 277 44.77 5.02 -5.85
C PHE A 277 45.34 6.03 -4.84
N ALA A 278 44.61 6.28 -3.74
CA ALA A 278 45.07 7.15 -2.67
C ALA A 278 46.34 6.62 -2.01
N GLY A 279 46.44 5.30 -1.81
CA GLY A 279 47.63 4.65 -1.28
C GLY A 279 48.85 4.76 -2.22
N LEU A 280 48.65 4.56 -3.52
CA LEU A 280 49.66 4.73 -4.55
C LEU A 280 50.16 6.18 -4.60
N TRP A 281 49.26 7.15 -4.60
CA TRP A 281 49.60 8.56 -4.56
C TRP A 281 50.45 8.93 -3.33
N ASN A 282 50.01 8.48 -2.13
CA ASN A 282 50.73 8.72 -0.89
C ASN A 282 52.13 8.09 -0.89
N PHE A 283 52.24 6.88 -1.45
CA PHE A 283 53.53 6.20 -1.61
C PHE A 283 54.50 6.99 -2.52
N VAL A 284 54.02 7.44 -3.68
CA VAL A 284 54.84 8.23 -4.64
C VAL A 284 55.26 9.56 -4.04
N THR A 285 54.47 10.16 -3.16
CA THR A 285 54.78 11.41 -2.47
C THR A 285 55.63 11.25 -1.19
N GLY A 286 56.10 10.02 -0.91
CA GLY A 286 57.00 9.73 0.21
C GLY A 286 56.29 9.44 1.53
N GLY A 287 54.96 9.23 1.52
CA GLY A 287 54.15 8.85 2.69
C GLY A 287 53.98 7.36 2.89
N VAL A 288 53.24 6.97 3.94
CA VAL A 288 52.97 5.56 4.29
C VAL A 288 51.68 5.09 3.64
N ALA A 289 51.74 4.07 2.77
CA ALA A 289 50.61 3.55 2.04
C ALA A 289 49.84 2.39 2.77
N ALA A 290 50.42 1.81 3.83
CA ALA A 290 49.96 0.58 4.46
C ALA A 290 48.49 0.65 4.90
N ASN A 291 48.07 1.74 5.53
CA ASN A 291 46.67 1.90 6.01
C ASN A 291 45.65 1.96 4.85
N PHE A 292 46.05 2.58 3.73
CA PHE A 292 45.18 2.68 2.54
C PHE A 292 45.01 1.31 1.89
N ILE A 293 46.08 0.51 1.79
CA ILE A 293 46.07 -0.85 1.23
C ILE A 293 45.23 -1.79 2.10
N LEU A 294 45.42 -1.70 3.44
CA LEU A 294 44.64 -2.49 4.38
C LEU A 294 43.12 -2.19 4.26
N MET A 295 42.78 -0.89 4.22
CA MET A 295 41.38 -0.47 4.06
C MET A 295 40.80 -0.88 2.72
N ALA A 296 41.56 -0.76 1.63
CA ALA A 296 41.17 -1.25 0.32
C ALA A 296 40.86 -2.77 0.32
N GLY A 297 41.72 -3.58 0.93
CA GLY A 297 41.57 -5.01 1.07
C GLY A 297 40.30 -5.39 1.87
N LEU A 298 40.05 -4.69 2.98
CA LEU A 298 38.88 -4.88 3.82
C LEU A 298 37.57 -4.56 3.05
N LEU A 299 37.56 -3.41 2.35
CA LEU A 299 36.40 -3.01 1.55
C LEU A 299 36.15 -3.95 0.36
N ALA A 300 37.20 -4.46 -0.29
CA ALA A 300 37.07 -5.44 -1.34
C ALA A 300 36.47 -6.76 -0.81
N LEU A 301 36.90 -7.22 0.37
CA LEU A 301 36.32 -8.38 1.04
C LEU A 301 34.83 -8.17 1.32
N PHE A 302 34.43 -7.03 1.89
CA PHE A 302 33.01 -6.69 2.11
C PHE A 302 32.22 -6.68 0.80
N SER A 303 32.80 -6.18 -0.29
CA SER A 303 32.16 -6.20 -1.60
C SER A 303 31.82 -7.62 -2.05
N VAL A 304 32.75 -8.55 -1.92
CA VAL A 304 32.53 -9.97 -2.26
C VAL A 304 31.46 -10.61 -1.39
N VAL A 305 31.45 -10.32 -0.08
CA VAL A 305 30.42 -10.80 0.85
C VAL A 305 29.03 -10.29 0.48
N PHE A 306 28.90 -8.99 0.15
CA PHE A 306 27.61 -8.42 -0.29
C PHE A 306 27.14 -9.01 -1.62
N LEU A 307 28.05 -9.29 -2.53
CA LEU A 307 27.72 -9.97 -3.78
C LEU A 307 27.19 -11.41 -3.50
N GLY A 308 27.83 -12.13 -2.58
CA GLY A 308 27.35 -13.43 -2.12
C GLY A 308 25.94 -13.38 -1.53
N PHE A 309 25.67 -12.43 -0.66
CA PHE A 309 24.32 -12.19 -0.13
C PHE A 309 23.30 -11.88 -1.22
N SER A 310 23.69 -11.08 -2.22
CA SER A 310 22.86 -10.77 -3.39
C SER A 310 22.37 -12.06 -4.08
N VAL A 311 23.24 -13.00 -4.34
CA VAL A 311 22.93 -14.27 -4.99
C VAL A 311 22.07 -15.16 -4.09
N VAL A 312 22.50 -15.40 -2.85
CA VAL A 312 21.79 -16.29 -1.91
C VAL A 312 20.35 -15.83 -1.64
N PHE A 313 20.16 -14.55 -1.34
CA PHE A 313 18.80 -14.04 -1.08
C PHE A 313 17.91 -14.01 -2.32
N THR A 314 18.48 -13.86 -3.52
CA THR A 314 17.72 -13.99 -4.77
C THR A 314 17.20 -15.40 -4.95
N GLN A 315 18.03 -16.42 -4.72
CA GLN A 315 17.65 -17.83 -4.78
C GLN A 315 16.57 -18.18 -3.73
N LEU A 316 16.76 -17.74 -2.48
CA LEU A 316 15.78 -17.96 -1.42
C LEU A 316 14.41 -17.33 -1.75
N ARG A 317 14.39 -16.14 -2.38
CA ARG A 317 13.16 -15.50 -2.83
C ARG A 317 12.45 -16.33 -3.91
N GLU A 318 13.16 -16.82 -4.89
CA GLU A 318 12.61 -17.67 -5.96
C GLU A 318 12.01 -18.94 -5.40
N LEU A 319 12.69 -19.61 -4.48
CA LEU A 319 12.20 -20.82 -3.80
C LEU A 319 10.93 -20.54 -2.97
N SER A 320 10.84 -19.38 -2.35
CA SER A 320 9.65 -19.01 -1.55
C SER A 320 8.46 -18.57 -2.40
N ALA A 321 8.66 -18.14 -3.64
CA ALA A 321 7.58 -17.65 -4.51
C ALA A 321 6.49 -18.70 -4.74
N ALA A 322 6.85 -19.97 -4.86
CA ALA A 322 5.90 -21.08 -5.01
C ALA A 322 4.95 -21.24 -3.81
N SER A 323 5.35 -20.80 -2.61
CA SER A 323 4.53 -20.89 -1.39
C SER A 323 3.59 -19.70 -1.16
N TRP A 324 3.67 -18.65 -1.98
CA TRP A 324 2.93 -17.42 -1.76
C TRP A 324 1.45 -17.48 -2.18
N SER A 325 1.08 -18.40 -3.06
CA SER A 325 -0.27 -18.59 -3.57
C SER A 325 -1.03 -19.76 -2.95
N ASP A 326 -0.35 -20.64 -2.19
CA ASP A 326 -1.02 -21.79 -1.56
C ASP A 326 -1.70 -21.34 -0.25
N GLY A 327 -2.95 -20.94 -0.38
CA GLY A 327 -3.70 -20.30 0.68
C GLY A 327 -4.24 -21.25 1.76
N LYS A 328 -3.50 -21.44 2.84
CA LYS A 328 -4.12 -21.60 4.17
C LYS A 328 -3.42 -20.63 5.12
N GLY A 329 -4.22 -19.72 5.70
CA GLY A 329 -3.75 -18.61 6.52
C GLY A 329 -2.81 -19.01 7.66
N SER A 330 -1.94 -18.09 8.04
CA SER A 330 -1.09 -18.16 9.23
C SER A 330 -1.96 -18.21 10.50
N ALA A 331 -1.44 -18.77 11.59
CA ALA A 331 -2.11 -18.82 12.91
C ALA A 331 -2.57 -17.43 13.44
N ALA A 332 -1.99 -16.33 12.92
CA ALA A 332 -2.45 -14.96 13.20
C ALA A 332 -3.83 -14.63 12.57
N ASP A 333 -4.30 -15.44 11.62
CA ASP A 333 -5.58 -15.25 10.95
C ASP A 333 -6.79 -15.74 11.80
N HIS A 334 -6.53 -16.37 12.95
CA HIS A 334 -7.56 -16.95 13.81
C HIS A 334 -8.03 -16.02 14.95
N MET A 335 -7.69 -14.72 14.95
CA MET A 335 -8.30 -13.80 15.89
C MET A 335 -9.79 -13.63 15.61
N PRO A 336 -10.65 -13.67 16.64
CA PRO A 336 -12.09 -13.54 16.45
C PRO A 336 -12.42 -12.15 15.92
N VAL A 337 -12.83 -12.11 14.65
CA VAL A 337 -13.43 -10.92 14.02
C VAL A 337 -14.91 -10.93 14.36
N ARG A 338 -15.39 -9.90 15.03
CA ARG A 338 -16.82 -9.72 15.27
C ARG A 338 -17.45 -9.07 14.06
N ALA A 339 -18.26 -9.85 13.34
CA ALA A 339 -19.10 -9.34 12.26
C ALA A 339 -20.40 -8.80 12.87
N TRP A 340 -20.73 -7.55 12.56
CA TRP A 340 -22.00 -6.96 12.87
C TRP A 340 -22.79 -6.82 11.55
N GLN A 341 -23.85 -7.59 11.43
CA GLN A 341 -24.85 -7.47 10.36
C GLN A 341 -26.17 -7.08 11.02
N LEU A 342 -26.97 -6.31 10.31
CA LEU A 342 -28.36 -6.13 10.72
C LEU A 342 -29.01 -7.53 10.73
N GLU A 343 -29.14 -8.15 11.93
CA GLU A 343 -30.04 -9.24 12.10
C GLU A 343 -31.44 -8.77 11.67
N LYS A 344 -32.04 -9.48 10.75
CA LYS A 344 -33.43 -9.26 10.41
C LYS A 344 -34.24 -9.40 11.70
N ILE A 345 -34.67 -8.27 12.24
CA ILE A 345 -35.77 -8.28 13.21
C ILE A 345 -36.97 -8.72 12.42
N SER A 346 -37.18 -10.05 12.36
CA SER A 346 -38.46 -10.62 11.98
C SER A 346 -39.40 -10.41 13.17
N LYS A 347 -40.29 -9.48 13.02
CA LYS A 347 -41.57 -9.54 13.69
C LYS A 347 -42.60 -10.00 12.68
#